data_fa19c650e472640bf91f5029870881d5
#
_entry.id   fa19c650e472640bf91f5029870881d5
#
_cell.length_a   1.000
_cell.length_b   1.000
_cell.length_c   1.000
_cell.angle_alpha   90.00
_cell.angle_beta   90.00
_cell.angle_gamma   90.00
#
_symmetry.space_group_name_H-M   'P 1'
#
loop_
_entity.id
_entity.type
_entity.pdbx_description
1 polymer ?
#
loop_
_entity_poly.entity_id
_entity_poly.type
_entity_poly.pdbx_seq_one_letter_code
_entity_poly.pdbx_strand_id
1 'polypeptide(L)'
;MTTAEEQYEISADPARVDAALVHHWLSTDAYWALGRPRAVQDAAIAGSLNFGAYDRASGAQVACARVVTDHATFAWLCDVYVTPAARGHGLATALATAARDHLLGLGVRLVLLATHDAHGVYAKVGFEPLEVPGHWMSLVI
;
A
#
# COMPACT_ATOMS: atom_id res chain seq x y z
N MET A 1 -4.50 22.97 15.92
CA MET A 1 -4.52 21.51 15.68
C MET A 1 -3.90 21.23 14.32
N THR A 2 -2.93 20.37 14.24
CA THR A 2 -2.23 20.03 13.00
C THR A 2 -3.06 19.03 12.19
N THR A 3 -3.28 19.28 10.90
CA THR A 3 -3.96 18.34 10.02
C THR A 3 -3.03 17.20 9.62
N ALA A 4 -3.60 16.09 9.13
CA ALA A 4 -2.81 14.97 8.61
C ALA A 4 -1.90 15.41 7.44
N GLU A 5 -2.40 16.26 6.56
CA GLU A 5 -1.62 16.80 5.43
C GLU A 5 -0.47 17.67 5.88
N GLU A 6 -0.62 18.41 6.98
CA GLU A 6 0.44 19.22 7.57
C GLU A 6 1.49 18.37 8.26
N GLN A 7 1.09 17.26 8.87
CA GLN A 7 1.95 16.37 9.63
C GLN A 7 2.67 15.35 8.76
N TYR A 8 2.00 14.84 7.72
CA TYR A 8 2.50 13.75 6.91
C TYR A 8 2.55 14.11 5.43
N GLU A 9 3.54 13.54 4.74
CA GLU A 9 3.71 13.66 3.30
C GLU A 9 3.61 12.28 2.65
N ILE A 10 2.83 12.17 1.58
CA ILE A 10 2.76 10.97 0.75
C ILE A 10 3.76 11.12 -0.40
N SER A 11 4.57 10.10 -0.63
CA SER A 11 5.56 10.10 -1.71
C SER A 11 5.61 8.74 -2.41
N ALA A 12 5.79 8.77 -3.72
CA ALA A 12 6.05 7.59 -4.55
C ALA A 12 7.53 7.46 -4.94
N ASP A 13 8.40 8.25 -4.34
CA ASP A 13 9.84 8.22 -4.61
C ASP A 13 10.46 6.94 -4.05
N PRO A 14 10.96 6.02 -4.91
CA PRO A 14 11.55 4.76 -4.45
C PRO A 14 12.80 4.95 -3.59
N ALA A 15 13.51 6.06 -3.74
CA ALA A 15 14.69 6.37 -2.93
C ALA A 15 14.36 6.66 -1.47
N ARG A 16 13.11 6.98 -1.16
CA ARG A 16 12.67 7.28 0.21
C ARG A 16 12.19 6.06 0.98
N VAL A 17 12.03 4.90 0.34
CA VAL A 17 11.55 3.68 1.00
C VAL A 17 12.57 3.19 2.00
N ASP A 18 12.17 3.08 3.26
CA ASP A 18 12.95 2.44 4.31
C ASP A 18 12.66 0.93 4.28
N ALA A 19 13.39 0.20 3.46
CA ALA A 19 13.15 -1.22 3.21
C ALA A 19 13.29 -2.07 4.47
N ALA A 20 14.24 -1.75 5.34
CA ALA A 20 14.43 -2.45 6.62
C ALA A 20 13.23 -2.27 7.54
N LEU A 21 12.72 -1.05 7.63
CA LEU A 21 11.58 -0.71 8.47
C LEU A 21 10.28 -1.34 7.92
N VAL A 22 10.06 -1.26 6.62
CA VAL A 22 8.90 -1.89 5.95
C VAL A 22 8.92 -3.40 6.19
N HIS A 23 10.07 -4.06 6.00
CA HIS A 23 10.21 -5.48 6.30
C HIS A 23 9.89 -5.79 7.76
N HIS A 24 10.40 -5.00 8.69
CA HIS A 24 10.13 -5.21 10.11
C HIS A 24 8.62 -5.12 10.40
N TRP A 25 7.94 -4.09 9.93
CA TRP A 25 6.50 -3.95 10.11
C TRP A 25 5.73 -5.15 9.59
N LEU A 26 5.97 -5.51 8.34
CA LEU A 26 5.19 -6.53 7.66
C LEU A 26 5.48 -7.92 8.22
N SER A 27 6.75 -8.25 8.46
CA SER A 27 7.14 -9.58 8.93
C SER A 27 6.77 -9.84 10.39
N THR A 28 6.51 -8.81 11.17
CA THR A 28 6.20 -8.96 12.60
C THR A 28 4.74 -8.65 12.96
N ASP A 29 4.02 -7.87 12.14
CA ASP A 29 2.69 -7.38 12.53
C ASP A 29 1.61 -7.55 11.45
N ALA A 30 1.97 -7.70 10.18
CA ALA A 30 0.98 -7.88 9.11
C ALA A 30 0.60 -9.35 8.95
N TYR A 31 -0.67 -9.70 9.21
CA TYR A 31 -1.14 -11.08 9.20
C TYR A 31 -0.86 -11.79 7.87
N TRP A 32 -0.84 -11.07 6.76
CA TRP A 32 -0.60 -11.62 5.42
C TRP A 32 0.87 -11.82 5.08
N ALA A 33 1.79 -11.33 5.90
CA ALA A 33 3.24 -11.30 5.63
C ALA A 33 4.11 -11.73 6.80
N LEU A 34 3.53 -12.34 7.86
CA LEU A 34 4.28 -12.78 9.02
C LEU A 34 5.42 -13.71 8.62
N GLY A 35 6.62 -13.41 9.11
CA GLY A 35 7.81 -14.21 8.85
C GLY A 35 8.38 -14.07 7.43
N ARG A 36 7.89 -13.16 6.61
CA ARG A 36 8.43 -12.95 5.26
C ARG A 36 9.93 -12.67 5.33
N PRO A 37 10.77 -13.42 4.59
CA PRO A 37 12.22 -13.18 4.58
C PRO A 37 12.58 -11.81 4.01
N ARG A 38 13.64 -11.21 4.51
CA ARG A 38 14.12 -9.90 4.06
C ARG A 38 14.39 -9.88 2.55
N ALA A 39 15.03 -10.93 2.03
CA ALA A 39 15.35 -11.00 0.59
C ALA A 39 14.09 -11.00 -0.29
N VAL A 40 13.02 -11.66 0.17
CA VAL A 40 11.72 -11.66 -0.53
C VAL A 40 11.11 -10.26 -0.50
N GLN A 41 11.13 -9.61 0.64
CA GLN A 41 10.61 -8.22 0.77
C GLN A 41 11.39 -7.26 -0.12
N ASP A 42 12.71 -7.34 -0.15
CA ASP A 42 13.54 -6.48 -1.00
C ASP A 42 13.25 -6.67 -2.48
N ALA A 43 13.10 -7.92 -2.92
CA ALA A 43 12.74 -8.25 -4.31
C ALA A 43 11.34 -7.73 -4.67
N ALA A 44 10.37 -7.85 -3.76
CA ALA A 44 9.03 -7.35 -3.94
C ALA A 44 9.00 -5.82 -4.08
N ILE A 45 9.73 -5.12 -3.24
CA ILE A 45 9.88 -3.65 -3.31
C ILE A 45 10.50 -3.25 -4.65
N ALA A 46 11.60 -3.90 -5.05
CA ALA A 46 12.30 -3.59 -6.28
C ALA A 46 11.45 -3.81 -7.54
N GLY A 47 10.53 -4.79 -7.51
CA GLY A 47 9.66 -5.13 -8.64
C GLY A 47 8.30 -4.43 -8.64
N SER A 48 8.09 -3.46 -7.75
CA SER A 48 6.78 -2.82 -7.55
C SER A 48 6.88 -1.31 -7.57
N LEU A 49 5.72 -0.66 -7.72
CA LEU A 49 5.57 0.74 -7.31
C LEU A 49 5.39 0.76 -5.80
N ASN A 50 6.04 1.73 -5.14
CA ASN A 50 5.98 1.87 -3.70
C ASN A 50 5.53 3.27 -3.32
N PHE A 51 4.60 3.34 -2.38
CA PHE A 51 4.10 4.58 -1.81
C PHE A 51 4.41 4.58 -0.33
N GLY A 52 4.80 5.71 0.20
CA GLY A 52 5.07 5.86 1.62
C GLY A 52 4.44 7.11 2.18
N ALA A 53 4.15 7.09 3.48
CA ALA A 53 3.82 8.27 4.24
C ALA A 53 4.99 8.58 5.18
N TYR A 54 5.35 9.85 5.26
CA TYR A 54 6.53 10.32 5.99
C TYR A 54 6.13 11.42 6.95
N ASP A 55 6.63 11.35 8.17
CA ASP A 55 6.50 12.44 9.13
C ASP A 55 7.32 13.63 8.64
N ARG A 56 6.68 14.78 8.45
CA ARG A 56 7.35 15.96 7.90
C ARG A 56 8.42 16.51 8.84
N ALA A 57 8.23 16.38 10.14
CA ALA A 57 9.17 16.92 11.13
C ALA A 57 10.45 16.09 11.22
N SER A 58 10.33 14.75 11.21
CA SER A 58 11.48 13.84 11.38
C SER A 58 11.99 13.26 10.06
N GLY A 59 11.17 13.24 9.01
CA GLY A 59 11.45 12.54 7.76
C GLY A 59 11.27 11.02 7.85
N ALA A 60 10.85 10.49 9.00
CA ALA A 60 10.68 9.05 9.19
C ALA A 60 9.48 8.53 8.41
N GLN A 61 9.63 7.37 7.80
CA GLN A 61 8.51 6.66 7.17
C GLN A 61 7.60 6.10 8.27
N VAL A 62 6.28 6.28 8.11
CA VAL A 62 5.28 5.85 9.07
C VAL A 62 4.21 4.94 8.47
N ALA A 63 4.20 4.81 7.16
CA ALA A 63 3.25 3.93 6.46
C ALA A 63 3.80 3.54 5.10
N CYS A 64 3.26 2.47 4.54
CA CYS A 64 3.62 2.00 3.19
C CYS A 64 2.42 1.44 2.45
N ALA A 65 2.55 1.39 1.13
CA ALA A 65 1.68 0.65 0.23
C ALA A 65 2.50 0.20 -0.98
N ARG A 66 2.20 -0.97 -1.51
CA ARG A 66 2.89 -1.52 -2.66
C ARG A 66 1.90 -1.85 -3.77
N VAL A 67 2.28 -1.59 -5.02
CA VAL A 67 1.47 -1.87 -6.20
C VAL A 67 2.26 -2.71 -7.18
N VAL A 68 1.74 -3.91 -7.48
CA VAL A 68 2.28 -4.76 -8.54
C VAL A 68 1.52 -4.43 -9.82
N THR A 69 2.21 -4.04 -10.89
CA THR A 69 1.54 -3.61 -12.12
C THR A 69 2.46 -3.77 -13.34
N ASP A 70 1.83 -3.96 -14.50
CA ASP A 70 2.50 -3.88 -15.79
C ASP A 70 2.57 -2.44 -16.33
N HIS A 71 2.08 -1.47 -15.57
CA HIS A 71 1.97 -0.05 -15.94
C HIS A 71 1.01 0.24 -17.10
N ALA A 72 0.17 -0.72 -17.50
CA ALA A 72 -0.67 -0.59 -18.69
C ALA A 72 -2.09 -1.13 -18.50
N THR A 73 -2.23 -2.38 -18.03
CA THR A 73 -3.52 -3.07 -18.07
C THR A 73 -4.11 -3.41 -16.72
N PHE A 74 -3.27 -3.64 -15.70
CA PHE A 74 -3.69 -4.23 -14.43
C PHE A 74 -2.79 -3.81 -13.29
N ALA A 75 -3.36 -3.74 -12.09
CA ALA A 75 -2.60 -3.51 -10.87
C ALA A 75 -3.18 -4.29 -9.69
N TRP A 76 -2.29 -4.64 -8.77
CA TRP A 76 -2.61 -5.28 -7.50
C TRP A 76 -2.07 -4.40 -6.37
N LEU A 77 -2.98 -3.85 -5.56
CA LEU A 77 -2.62 -3.08 -4.37
C LEU A 77 -2.45 -4.03 -3.19
N CYS A 78 -1.31 -3.97 -2.54
CA CYS A 78 -0.97 -4.86 -1.43
C CYS A 78 -0.02 -4.18 -0.43
N ASP A 79 0.27 -4.88 0.66
CA ASP A 79 1.21 -4.44 1.69
C ASP A 79 0.92 -3.03 2.21
N VAL A 80 -0.35 -2.71 2.40
CA VAL A 80 -0.75 -1.43 2.99
C VAL A 80 -0.66 -1.54 4.51
N TYR A 81 0.22 -0.75 5.10
CA TYR A 81 0.48 -0.79 6.54
C TYR A 81 0.73 0.60 7.08
N VAL A 82 0.17 0.90 8.24
CA VAL A 82 0.39 2.14 8.99
C VAL A 82 0.91 1.75 10.37
N THR A 83 2.04 2.33 10.78
CA THR A 83 2.58 2.06 12.13
C THR A 83 1.56 2.51 13.20
N PRO A 84 1.44 1.79 14.33
CA PRO A 84 0.41 2.07 15.32
C PRO A 84 0.33 3.53 15.78
N ALA A 85 1.47 4.18 15.98
CA ALA A 85 1.52 5.58 16.42
C ALA A 85 0.95 6.57 15.39
N ALA A 86 0.91 6.20 14.11
CA ALA A 86 0.39 7.06 13.04
C ALA A 86 -1.03 6.72 12.59
N ARG A 87 -1.67 5.74 13.23
CA ARG A 87 -3.05 5.34 12.92
C ARG A 87 -4.06 6.43 13.34
N GLY A 88 -5.23 6.39 12.72
CA GLY A 88 -6.30 7.35 13.02
C GLY A 88 -6.17 8.69 12.29
N HIS A 89 -5.26 8.81 11.31
CA HIS A 89 -5.02 10.03 10.53
C HIS A 89 -5.39 9.87 9.05
N GLY A 90 -6.03 8.76 8.67
CA GLY A 90 -6.45 8.53 7.28
C GLY A 90 -5.31 8.20 6.32
N LEU A 91 -4.16 7.72 6.81
CA LEU A 91 -2.99 7.46 5.95
C LEU A 91 -3.20 6.30 4.98
N ALA A 92 -3.90 5.24 5.40
CA ALA A 92 -4.21 4.12 4.49
C ALA A 92 -5.08 4.61 3.31
N THR A 93 -6.09 5.43 3.58
CA THR A 93 -6.92 6.05 2.54
C THR A 93 -6.08 6.97 1.64
N ALA A 94 -5.20 7.77 2.22
CA ALA A 94 -4.32 8.66 1.46
C ALA A 94 -3.36 7.91 0.54
N LEU A 95 -2.78 6.81 1.03
CA LEU A 95 -1.90 5.94 0.24
C LEU A 95 -2.64 5.26 -0.91
N ALA A 96 -3.83 4.71 -0.64
CA ALA A 96 -4.66 4.07 -1.66
C ALA A 96 -5.12 5.09 -2.72
N THR A 97 -5.45 6.31 -2.31
CA THR A 97 -5.81 7.40 -3.22
C THR A 97 -4.63 7.78 -4.12
N ALA A 98 -3.44 7.93 -3.55
CA ALA A 98 -2.23 8.24 -4.31
C ALA A 98 -1.92 7.13 -5.34
N ALA A 99 -2.05 5.87 -4.94
CA ALA A 99 -1.87 4.73 -5.83
C ALA A 99 -2.89 4.73 -6.98
N ARG A 100 -4.17 4.93 -6.66
CA ARG A 100 -5.25 5.04 -7.66
C ARG A 100 -4.97 6.15 -8.68
N ASP A 101 -4.64 7.32 -8.21
CA ASP A 101 -4.42 8.48 -9.07
C ASP A 101 -3.18 8.29 -9.96
N HIS A 102 -2.12 7.69 -9.43
CA HIS A 102 -0.93 7.34 -10.21
C HIS A 102 -1.27 6.35 -11.32
N LEU A 103 -2.02 5.29 -11.01
CA LEU A 103 -2.43 4.28 -11.98
C LEU A 103 -3.38 4.85 -13.04
N LEU A 104 -4.30 5.71 -12.65
CA LEU A 104 -5.16 6.43 -13.60
C LEU A 104 -4.35 7.24 -14.60
N GLY A 105 -3.30 7.92 -14.14
CA GLY A 105 -2.39 8.67 -15.00
C GLY A 105 -1.63 7.81 -15.99
N LEU A 106 -1.42 6.52 -15.67
CA LEU A 106 -0.81 5.54 -16.58
C LEU A 106 -1.81 4.90 -17.54
N GLY A 107 -3.11 5.13 -17.36
CA GLY A 107 -4.16 4.50 -18.15
C GLY A 107 -4.57 3.10 -17.68
N VAL A 108 -4.10 2.66 -16.51
CA VAL A 108 -4.52 1.39 -15.90
C VAL A 108 -5.98 1.49 -15.46
N ARG A 109 -6.81 0.54 -15.89
CA ARG A 109 -8.26 0.58 -15.69
C ARG A 109 -8.77 -0.40 -14.63
N LEU A 110 -7.98 -1.39 -14.26
CA LEU A 110 -8.39 -2.42 -13.31
C LEU A 110 -7.34 -2.55 -12.21
N VAL A 111 -7.78 -2.31 -10.98
CA VAL A 111 -6.96 -2.47 -9.78
C VAL A 111 -7.69 -3.39 -8.84
N LEU A 112 -7.03 -4.45 -8.40
CA LEU A 112 -7.56 -5.38 -7.43
C LEU A 112 -6.79 -5.31 -6.11
N LEU A 113 -7.47 -5.69 -5.04
CA LEU A 113 -6.87 -5.95 -3.75
C LEU A 113 -7.63 -7.07 -3.03
N ALA A 114 -7.02 -7.63 -2.02
CA ALA A 114 -7.69 -8.49 -1.06
C ALA A 114 -7.49 -7.90 0.34
N THR A 115 -8.53 -7.89 1.13
CA THR A 115 -8.47 -7.42 2.52
C THR A 115 -9.36 -8.28 3.40
N HIS A 116 -8.92 -8.50 4.64
CA HIS A 116 -9.67 -9.28 5.61
C HIS A 116 -10.68 -8.41 6.35
N ASP A 117 -10.34 -7.16 6.66
CA ASP A 117 -11.03 -6.32 7.61
C ASP A 117 -11.07 -4.81 7.27
N ALA A 118 -10.52 -4.39 6.13
CA ALA A 118 -10.39 -2.98 5.79
C ALA A 118 -11.25 -2.54 4.61
N HIS A 119 -12.33 -3.24 4.30
CA HIS A 119 -13.20 -2.93 3.16
C HIS A 119 -13.70 -1.47 3.18
N GLY A 120 -14.00 -0.93 4.36
CA GLY A 120 -14.47 0.46 4.51
C GLY A 120 -13.42 1.50 4.09
N VAL A 121 -12.15 1.22 4.30
CA VAL A 121 -11.05 2.09 3.87
C VAL A 121 -11.03 2.18 2.34
N TYR A 122 -11.05 1.04 1.68
CA TYR A 122 -10.92 0.97 0.21
C TYR A 122 -12.19 1.40 -0.50
N ALA A 123 -13.37 1.19 0.09
CA ALA A 123 -14.62 1.70 -0.44
C ALA A 123 -14.60 3.23 -0.59
N LYS A 124 -13.97 3.94 0.34
CA LYS A 124 -13.82 5.40 0.27
C LYS A 124 -12.99 5.86 -0.93
N VAL A 125 -12.13 4.98 -1.45
CA VAL A 125 -11.26 5.28 -2.59
C VAL A 125 -11.92 4.89 -3.92
N GLY A 126 -13.03 4.17 -3.87
CA GLY A 126 -13.78 3.74 -5.04
C GLY A 126 -13.74 2.25 -5.32
N PHE A 127 -13.10 1.45 -4.47
CA PHE A 127 -13.12 0.00 -4.60
C PHE A 127 -14.49 -0.56 -4.24
N GLU A 128 -14.93 -1.54 -5.00
CA GLU A 128 -16.19 -2.24 -4.80
C GLU A 128 -15.94 -3.75 -4.72
N PRO A 129 -16.84 -4.53 -4.11
CA PRO A 129 -16.76 -5.98 -4.20
C PRO A 129 -16.70 -6.43 -5.65
N LEU A 130 -16.02 -7.55 -5.91
CA LEU A 130 -15.98 -8.13 -7.25
C LEU A 130 -17.41 -8.39 -7.73
N GLU A 131 -17.73 -7.97 -8.96
CA GLU A 131 -19.06 -8.15 -9.55
C GLU A 131 -19.43 -9.63 -9.65
N VAL A 132 -18.48 -10.48 -10.08
CA VAL A 132 -18.66 -11.92 -10.17
C VAL A 132 -17.47 -12.62 -9.48
N PRO A 133 -17.50 -12.78 -8.15
CA PRO A 133 -16.37 -13.37 -7.42
C PRO A 133 -15.98 -14.77 -7.91
N GLY A 134 -16.95 -15.56 -8.38
CA GLY A 134 -16.71 -16.91 -8.88
C GLY A 134 -15.91 -16.98 -10.19
N HIS A 135 -15.66 -15.85 -10.85
CA HIS A 135 -14.76 -15.80 -12.01
C HIS A 135 -13.27 -15.79 -11.62
N TRP A 136 -12.99 -15.61 -10.36
CA TRP A 136 -11.62 -15.45 -9.87
C TRP A 136 -11.14 -16.75 -9.19
N MET A 137 -9.90 -17.11 -9.47
CA MET A 137 -9.26 -18.30 -8.91
C MET A 137 -7.89 -17.92 -8.35
N SER A 138 -7.43 -18.67 -7.35
CA SER A 138 -6.08 -18.52 -6.80
C SER A 138 -5.33 -19.84 -6.87
N LEU A 139 -4.02 -19.76 -7.04
CA LEU A 139 -3.10 -20.87 -6.89
C LEU A 139 -2.06 -20.48 -5.84
N VAL A 140 -2.00 -21.23 -4.77
CA VAL A 140 -0.97 -21.07 -3.73
C VAL A 140 0.09 -22.13 -3.97
N ILE A 141 1.34 -21.69 -4.10
CA ILE A 141 2.49 -22.55 -4.38
C ILE A 141 3.31 -22.75 -3.11
#